data_4cd694d446886deb120733bf807474ef
#
_entry.id   4cd694d446886deb120733bf807474ef
#
_cell.length_a   1.000
_cell.length_b   1.000
_cell.length_c   1.000
_cell.angle_alpha   90.00
_cell.angle_beta   90.00
_cell.angle_gamma   90.00
#
_symmetry.space_group_name_H-M   'P 1'
#
loop_
_entity.id
_entity.type
_entity.pdbx_description
1 polymer ?
#
loop_
_entity_poly.entity_id
_entity_poly.type
_entity_poly.pdbx_seq_one_letter_code
_entity_poly.pdbx_strand_id
1 'polypeptide(L)' 'MPVLRVALDLPLHRLFEYLCVDATSADTGLRVRVPFGRGEKIGVIVEVAESSEWP' A
#
# COMPACT_ATOMS: atom_id res chain seq x y z
N MET A 1 -1.94 -11.07 -8.48
CA MET A 1 -2.22 -9.63 -8.51
C MET A 1 -1.33 -8.93 -7.50
N PRO A 2 -0.61 -7.89 -7.90
CA PRO A 2 0.29 -7.20 -6.99
C PRO A 2 -0.44 -6.55 -5.82
N VAL A 3 0.21 -6.57 -4.68
CA VAL A 3 -0.29 -5.97 -3.45
C VAL A 3 0.72 -4.92 -3.00
N LEU A 4 0.23 -3.71 -2.75
CA LEU A 4 1.05 -2.65 -2.18
C LEU A 4 0.98 -2.74 -0.66
N ARG A 5 2.13 -2.74 -0.01
CA ARG A 5 2.21 -2.57 1.43
C ARG A 5 2.59 -1.14 1.70
N VAL A 6 1.69 -0.42 2.32
CA VAL A 6 1.75 1.03 2.43
C VAL A 6 1.84 1.46 3.89
N ALA A 7 2.80 2.33 4.17
CA ALA A 7 2.92 2.97 5.48
C ALA A 7 2.15 4.28 5.43
N LEU A 8 1.16 4.42 6.30
CA LEU A 8 0.35 5.63 6.41
C LEU A 8 0.82 6.47 7.59
N ASP A 9 0.56 7.78 7.51
CA ASP A 9 0.87 8.70 8.60
C ASP A 9 -0.20 8.58 9.69
N LEU A 10 -0.10 7.51 10.47
CA LEU A 10 -1.02 7.20 11.54
C LEU A 10 -0.23 6.76 12.77
N PRO A 11 -0.79 6.90 13.97
CA PRO A 11 -0.13 6.44 15.19
C PRO A 11 -0.16 4.92 15.37
N LEU A 12 -0.31 4.18 14.28
CA LEU A 12 -0.32 2.73 14.26
C LEU A 12 0.93 2.23 13.54
N HIS A 13 1.66 1.32 14.18
CA HIS A 13 2.87 0.73 13.61
C HIS A 13 2.50 -0.51 12.82
N ARG A 14 1.83 -0.31 11.69
CA ARG A 14 1.44 -1.41 10.81
C ARG A 14 1.38 -0.94 9.37
N LEU A 15 1.51 -1.88 8.45
CA LEU A 15 1.35 -1.61 7.03
C LEU A 15 -0.06 -1.99 6.61
N PHE A 16 -0.59 -1.26 5.65
CA PHE A 16 -1.89 -1.53 5.06
C PHE A 16 -1.70 -2.06 3.66
N GLU A 17 -2.48 -3.05 3.28
CA GLU A 17 -2.36 -3.68 1.98
C GLU A 17 -3.44 -3.19 1.02
N TYR A 18 -3.03 -2.89 -0.21
CA TYR A 18 -3.93 -2.45 -1.27
C TYR A 18 -3.60 -3.18 -2.56
N LEU A 19 -4.62 -3.57 -3.29
CA LEU A 19 -4.43 -4.23 -4.59
C LEU A 19 -4.18 -3.19 -5.66
N CYS A 20 -3.21 -3.46 -6.54
CA CYS A 20 -2.91 -2.56 -7.65
C CYS A 20 -2.35 -3.37 -8.81
N VAL A 21 -3.15 -3.55 -9.86
CA VAL A 21 -2.78 -4.41 -10.99
C VAL A 21 -1.55 -3.93 -11.74
N ASP A 22 -1.28 -2.63 -11.74
CA ASP A 22 -0.17 -2.05 -12.48
C ASP A 22 1.09 -1.85 -11.62
N ALA A 23 1.07 -2.30 -10.37
CA ALA A 23 2.19 -2.09 -9.48
C ALA A 23 3.39 -2.95 -9.83
N THR A 24 4.58 -2.38 -9.72
CA THR A 24 5.83 -3.08 -9.91
C THR A 24 6.77 -2.77 -8.75
N SER A 25 7.85 -3.53 -8.61
CA SER A 25 8.82 -3.31 -7.55
C SER A 25 9.46 -1.92 -7.66
N ALA A 26 9.45 -1.30 -8.83
CA ALA A 26 9.96 0.05 -9.02
C ALA A 26 9.12 1.10 -8.29
N ASP A 27 7.91 0.77 -7.88
CA ASP A 27 7.02 1.69 -7.17
C ASP A 27 7.37 1.80 -5.68
N THR A 28 8.24 0.95 -5.18
CA THR A 28 8.69 1.02 -3.79
C THR A 28 9.34 2.38 -3.51
N GLY A 29 8.90 3.02 -2.44
CA GLY A 29 9.40 4.35 -2.06
C GLY A 29 8.56 5.49 -2.58
N LEU A 30 7.62 5.24 -3.47
CA LEU A 30 6.75 6.28 -4.01
C LEU A 30 5.62 6.60 -3.03
N ARG A 31 5.17 7.85 -3.09
CA ARG A 31 3.97 8.26 -2.37
C ARG A 31 2.75 7.78 -3.14
N VAL A 32 1.72 7.39 -2.41
CA VAL A 32 0.50 6.89 -3.02
C VAL A 32 -0.69 7.41 -2.22
N ARG A 33 -1.78 7.71 -2.93
CA ARG A 33 -3.03 8.09 -2.31
C ARG A 33 -3.92 6.87 -2.28
N VAL A 34 -4.39 6.51 -1.10
CA VAL A 34 -5.17 5.29 -0.89
C VAL A 34 -6.47 5.60 -0.15
N PRO A 35 -7.53 4.84 -0.42
CA PRO A 35 -8.76 4.99 0.34
C PRO A 35 -8.53 4.55 1.78
N PHE A 36 -9.05 5.32 2.72
CA PHE A 36 -8.93 5.01 4.13
C PHE A 36 -10.12 5.59 4.88
N GLY A 37 -10.92 4.72 5.49
CA GLY A 37 -12.15 5.15 6.13
C GLY A 37 -13.10 5.75 5.10
N ARG A 38 -13.55 6.97 5.35
CA ARG A 38 -14.46 7.68 4.45
C ARG A 38 -13.75 8.61 3.48
N GLY A 39 -12.43 8.62 3.51
CA GLY A 39 -11.67 9.54 2.68
C GLY A 39 -10.47 8.86 2.10
N GLU A 40 -9.42 9.64 1.94
CA GLU A 40 -8.15 9.16 1.40
C GLU A 40 -7.02 9.62 2.28
N LYS A 41 -5.93 8.85 2.24
CA LYS A 41 -4.70 9.22 2.90
C LYS A 41 -3.55 9.02 1.94
N ILE A 42 -2.47 9.75 2.18
CA ILE A 42 -1.25 9.59 1.42
C ILE A 42 -0.29 8.78 2.26
N GLY A 43 0.27 7.75 1.67
CA GLY A 43 1.26 6.91 2.31
C GLY A 43 2.46 6.71 1.43
N VAL A 44 3.38 5.87 1.89
CA VAL A 44 4.58 5.50 1.13
C VAL A 44 4.54 4.00 0.91
N ILE A 45 4.79 3.60 -0.34
CA ILE A 45 4.85 2.18 -0.67
C ILE A 45 6.14 1.62 -0.12
N VAL A 46 6.03 0.70 0.84
CA VAL A 46 7.18 0.09 1.50
C VAL A 46 7.58 -1.19 0.75
N GLU A 47 6.61 -1.90 0.21
CA GLU A 47 6.87 -3.15 -0.49
C GLU A 47 5.79 -3.39 -1.53
N VAL A 48 6.17 -4.02 -2.63
CA VAL A 48 5.22 -4.50 -3.64
C VAL A 48 5.36 -6.02 -3.69
N ALA A 49 4.33 -6.74 -3.30
CA ALA A 49 4.33 -8.19 -3.29
C ALA A 49 3.48 -8.71 -4.45
N GLU A 50 3.77 -9.93 -4.89
CA GLU A 50 3.02 -10.53 -6.01
C GLU A 50 1.60 -10.91 -5.63
N SER A 51 1.39 -11.24 -4.36
CA SER A 51 0.07 -11.61 -3.89
C SER A 51 -0.06 -11.30 -2.42
N SER A 52 -1.32 -11.13 -1.99
CA SER A 52 -1.63 -10.97 -0.57
C SER A 52 -1.53 -12.34 0.12
N GLU A 53 -1.21 -12.32 1.41
CA GLU A 53 -1.25 -13.51 2.23
C GLU A 53 -2.68 -13.89 2.59
N TRP A 54 -3.63 -13.02 2.31
CA TRP A 54 -5.03 -13.26 2.59
C TRP A 54 -5.59 -14.28 1.61
N PRO A 55 -6.33 -15.25 2.07
CA PRO A 55 -6.96 -16.23 1.19
C PRO A 55 -8.02 -15.59 0.30
#